data_df1accf8f7a6c06f6bb3262cd2d8c31e
#
_entry.id   df1accf8f7a6c06f6bb3262cd2d8c31e
#
_cell.length_a   1.000
_cell.length_b   1.000
_cell.length_c   1.000
_cell.angle_alpha   90.00
_cell.angle_beta   90.00
_cell.angle_gamma   90.00
#
_symmetry.space_group_name_H-M   'P 1'
#
loop_
_entity.id
_entity.type
_entity.pdbx_description
1 polymer ?
#
loop_
_entity_poly.entity_id
_entity_poly.type
_entity_poly.pdbx_seq_one_letter_code
_entity_poly.pdbx_strand_id
1 'polypeptide(L)'
;MVGIIIASHGEFADGIKQSGSMIFGNQEKVESVVFMPSEGPEDLQRKLREAVEKLETEEILFLVDLWGGSPFNQANILFEEDPDHRAIVAGLSLPMLIEAYASRFSMNTSHEIAKAIAPTAIEGVKIRPESLQPEEKKEEKAESAAPVSNGAIPEGTVIGDGKIKFVLARVDTRLLHGQVATSWTKATNPNRIIVVSDKVAKDDLRKKLIEQAAPTGVRAH
;
A
#
# COMPACT_ATOMS: atom_id res chain seq x y z
N MET A 1 12.01 -15.36 -16.29
CA MET A 1 12.36 -13.96 -15.85
C MET A 1 11.09 -13.26 -15.45
N VAL A 2 11.07 -12.63 -14.29
CA VAL A 2 9.88 -11.89 -13.79
C VAL A 2 9.59 -10.67 -14.69
N GLY A 3 8.35 -10.52 -15.14
CA GLY A 3 7.88 -9.34 -15.86
C GLY A 3 7.59 -8.19 -14.90
N ILE A 4 7.84 -6.96 -15.32
CA ILE A 4 7.54 -5.77 -14.53
C ILE A 4 6.54 -4.89 -15.29
N ILE A 5 5.46 -4.53 -14.64
CA ILE A 5 4.50 -3.54 -15.13
C ILE A 5 4.57 -2.31 -14.22
N ILE A 6 4.96 -1.19 -14.79
CA ILE A 6 5.00 0.11 -14.11
C ILE A 6 3.70 0.83 -14.44
N ALA A 7 2.86 1.13 -13.45
CA ALA A 7 1.60 1.82 -13.71
C ALA A 7 1.43 3.07 -12.85
N SER A 8 0.97 4.16 -13.45
CA SER A 8 0.86 5.45 -12.76
C SER A 8 -0.25 6.34 -13.31
N HIS A 9 -0.64 7.32 -12.51
CA HIS A 9 -1.38 8.49 -13.01
C HIS A 9 -0.47 9.32 -13.93
N GLY A 10 -1.03 9.82 -15.03
CA GLY A 10 -0.29 10.58 -16.03
C GLY A 10 0.91 9.82 -16.59
N GLU A 11 1.87 10.54 -17.13
CA GLU A 11 3.04 9.98 -17.83
C GLU A 11 4.19 9.53 -16.91
N PHE A 12 3.98 9.46 -15.61
CA PHE A 12 5.05 9.14 -14.65
C PHE A 12 5.64 7.74 -14.87
N ALA A 13 4.82 6.74 -15.24
CA ALA A 13 5.31 5.40 -15.56
C ALA A 13 6.29 5.38 -16.73
N ASP A 14 6.00 6.14 -17.78
CA ASP A 14 6.89 6.25 -18.94
C ASP A 14 8.18 7.00 -18.57
N GLY A 15 8.07 8.11 -17.84
CA GLY A 15 9.21 8.92 -17.40
C GLY A 15 10.17 8.13 -16.48
N ILE A 16 9.65 7.37 -15.53
CA ILE A 16 10.51 6.60 -14.63
C ILE A 16 11.12 5.38 -15.33
N LYS A 17 10.41 4.74 -16.27
CA LYS A 17 10.98 3.68 -17.14
C LYS A 17 12.13 4.23 -17.96
N GLN A 18 11.97 5.41 -18.57
CA GLN A 18 13.02 6.09 -19.31
C GLN A 18 14.24 6.37 -18.41
N SER A 19 14.01 6.92 -17.21
CA SER A 19 15.09 7.18 -16.24
C SER A 19 15.80 5.91 -15.82
N GLY A 20 15.06 4.83 -15.59
CA GLY A 20 15.61 3.51 -15.30
C GLY A 20 16.51 2.98 -16.43
N SER A 21 16.07 3.15 -17.68
CA SER A 21 16.87 2.73 -18.84
C SER A 21 18.15 3.52 -19.02
N MET A 22 18.18 4.79 -18.63
CA MET A 22 19.41 5.61 -18.64
C MET A 22 20.45 5.12 -17.64
N ILE A 23 20.04 4.54 -16.53
CA ILE A 23 20.92 4.08 -15.44
C ILE A 23 21.33 2.62 -15.64
N PHE A 24 20.37 1.77 -15.95
CA PHE A 24 20.52 0.32 -15.95
C PHE A 24 20.52 -0.31 -17.36
N GLY A 25 20.28 0.50 -18.40
CA GLY A 25 20.06 0.03 -19.76
C GLY A 25 18.62 -0.46 -19.99
N ASN A 26 18.26 -0.67 -21.25
CA ASN A 26 16.95 -1.18 -21.62
C ASN A 26 16.75 -2.59 -21.05
N GLN A 27 15.62 -2.78 -20.41
CA GLN A 27 15.25 -4.05 -19.79
C GLN A 27 14.14 -4.75 -20.60
N GLU A 28 14.34 -6.04 -20.87
CA GLU A 28 13.32 -6.89 -21.47
C GLU A 28 12.20 -7.16 -20.45
N LYS A 29 11.00 -7.46 -20.93
CA LYS A 29 9.84 -7.78 -20.10
C LYS A 29 9.51 -6.69 -19.06
N VAL A 30 9.58 -5.43 -19.52
CA VAL A 30 9.19 -4.25 -18.73
C VAL A 30 8.22 -3.41 -19.55
N GLU A 31 7.00 -3.28 -19.08
CA GLU A 31 5.96 -2.46 -19.69
C GLU A 31 5.59 -1.27 -18.78
N SER A 32 5.27 -0.14 -19.39
CA SER A 32 4.71 1.01 -18.68
C SER A 32 3.26 1.23 -19.11
N VAL A 33 2.40 1.54 -18.14
CA VAL A 33 0.97 1.80 -18.33
C VAL A 33 0.62 3.12 -17.66
N VAL A 34 0.17 4.06 -18.46
CA VAL A 34 -0.22 5.41 -18.01
C VAL A 34 -1.74 5.52 -17.94
N PHE A 35 -2.23 6.14 -16.87
CA PHE A 35 -3.63 6.47 -16.68
C PHE A 35 -3.84 7.97 -16.91
N MET A 36 -4.44 8.32 -18.04
CA MET A 36 -4.61 9.71 -18.45
C MET A 36 -5.93 10.31 -17.94
N PRO A 37 -6.03 11.64 -17.77
CA PRO A 37 -7.24 12.29 -17.26
C PRO A 37 -8.52 12.06 -18.10
N SER A 38 -8.35 11.72 -19.37
CA SER A 38 -9.46 11.41 -20.29
C SER A 38 -9.94 9.96 -20.25
N GLU A 39 -9.30 9.10 -19.45
CA GLU A 39 -9.54 7.67 -19.42
C GLU A 39 -10.35 7.25 -18.20
N GLY A 40 -11.14 6.20 -18.36
CA GLY A 40 -11.85 5.54 -17.27
C GLY A 40 -11.10 4.31 -16.72
N PRO A 41 -11.60 3.76 -15.59
CA PRO A 41 -11.02 2.54 -15.02
C PRO A 41 -10.97 1.35 -16.00
N GLU A 42 -11.94 1.25 -16.89
CA GLU A 42 -12.03 0.18 -17.91
C GLU A 42 -10.91 0.28 -18.95
N ASP A 43 -10.56 1.52 -19.37
CA ASP A 43 -9.44 1.75 -20.29
C ASP A 43 -8.12 1.35 -19.65
N LEU A 44 -7.93 1.72 -18.38
CA LEU A 44 -6.74 1.35 -17.62
C LEU A 44 -6.63 -0.17 -17.44
N GLN A 45 -7.72 -0.82 -17.11
CA GLN A 45 -7.76 -2.28 -16.98
C GLN A 45 -7.39 -2.99 -18.28
N ARG A 46 -7.94 -2.52 -19.41
CA ARG A 46 -7.61 -3.06 -20.73
C ARG A 46 -6.11 -2.92 -21.02
N LYS A 47 -5.52 -1.73 -20.79
CA LYS A 47 -4.09 -1.48 -20.97
C LYS A 47 -3.22 -2.39 -20.08
N LEU A 48 -3.62 -2.60 -18.83
CA LEU A 48 -2.90 -3.49 -17.92
C LEU A 48 -2.97 -4.95 -18.40
N ARG A 49 -4.11 -5.42 -18.90
CA ARG A 49 -4.23 -6.77 -19.48
C ARG A 49 -3.35 -6.93 -20.71
N GLU A 50 -3.37 -5.96 -21.62
CA GLU A 50 -2.51 -5.95 -22.81
C GLU A 50 -1.02 -5.99 -22.41
N ALA A 51 -0.64 -5.27 -21.34
CA ALA A 51 0.72 -5.31 -20.81
C ALA A 51 1.09 -6.68 -20.21
N VAL A 52 0.17 -7.32 -19.48
CA VAL A 52 0.35 -8.69 -18.95
C VAL A 52 0.57 -9.68 -20.09
N GLU A 53 -0.27 -9.66 -21.11
CA GLU A 53 -0.17 -10.54 -22.27
C GLU A 53 1.17 -10.35 -23.01
N LYS A 54 1.59 -9.10 -23.21
CA LYS A 54 2.83 -8.75 -23.92
C LYS A 54 4.09 -9.22 -23.19
N LEU A 55 4.04 -9.36 -21.88
CA LEU A 55 5.18 -9.85 -21.09
C LEU A 55 5.48 -11.34 -21.30
N GLU A 56 4.51 -12.13 -21.74
CA GLU A 56 4.67 -13.56 -21.99
C GLU A 56 5.37 -14.29 -20.81
N THR A 57 4.93 -14.01 -19.58
CA THR A 57 5.43 -14.64 -18.36
C THR A 57 4.31 -14.71 -17.31
N GLU A 58 4.33 -15.74 -16.49
CA GLU A 58 3.39 -15.91 -15.38
C GLU A 58 3.76 -15.00 -14.19
N GLU A 59 5.06 -14.89 -13.91
CA GLU A 59 5.58 -14.10 -12.80
C GLU A 59 5.58 -12.61 -13.14
N ILE A 60 4.71 -11.83 -12.49
CA ILE A 60 4.52 -10.40 -12.76
C ILE A 60 4.59 -9.57 -11.50
N LEU A 61 5.45 -8.57 -11.51
CA LEU A 61 5.55 -7.54 -10.49
C LEU A 61 4.94 -6.23 -10.99
N PHE A 62 3.89 -5.77 -10.35
CA PHE A 62 3.31 -4.44 -10.56
C PHE A 62 3.98 -3.42 -9.64
N LEU A 63 4.52 -2.36 -10.21
CA LEU A 63 5.04 -1.20 -9.51
C LEU A 63 4.10 -0.02 -9.76
N VAL A 64 3.41 0.46 -8.72
CA VAL A 64 2.39 1.48 -8.86
C VAL A 64 2.75 2.73 -8.05
N ASP A 65 2.32 3.89 -8.51
CA ASP A 65 2.64 5.18 -7.89
C ASP A 65 1.99 5.36 -6.52
N LEU A 66 0.71 5.03 -6.38
CA LEU A 66 -0.07 5.34 -5.18
C LEU A 66 -0.90 4.15 -4.71
N TRP A 67 -0.75 3.77 -3.44
CA TRP A 67 -1.59 2.75 -2.81
C TRP A 67 -3.06 3.19 -2.76
N GLY A 68 -3.94 2.38 -3.29
CA GLY A 68 -5.39 2.67 -3.33
C GLY A 68 -5.80 3.66 -4.43
N GLY A 69 -4.86 4.13 -5.27
CA GLY A 69 -5.15 4.89 -6.48
C GLY A 69 -5.73 4.01 -7.59
N SER A 70 -6.18 4.63 -8.70
CA SER A 70 -6.75 3.88 -9.82
C SER A 70 -5.77 2.87 -10.42
N PRO A 71 -4.47 3.18 -10.64
CA PRO A 71 -3.49 2.19 -11.10
C PRO A 71 -3.37 0.99 -10.16
N PHE A 72 -3.32 1.24 -8.84
CA PHE A 72 -3.31 0.16 -7.85
C PHE A 72 -4.59 -0.69 -7.91
N ASN A 73 -5.76 -0.05 -7.93
CA ASN A 73 -7.03 -0.76 -7.88
C ASN A 73 -7.23 -1.67 -9.10
N GLN A 74 -6.83 -1.21 -10.29
CA GLN A 74 -6.93 -2.01 -11.50
C GLN A 74 -5.86 -3.12 -11.58
N ALA A 75 -4.64 -2.85 -11.10
CA ALA A 75 -3.61 -3.89 -10.95
C ALA A 75 -4.01 -4.94 -9.91
N ASN A 76 -4.71 -4.55 -8.84
CA ASN A 76 -5.18 -5.47 -7.80
C ASN A 76 -6.22 -6.48 -8.34
N ILE A 77 -7.05 -6.09 -9.30
CA ILE A 77 -7.97 -7.03 -9.96
C ILE A 77 -7.17 -8.14 -10.66
N LEU A 78 -6.11 -7.76 -11.36
CA LEU A 78 -5.24 -8.73 -12.04
C LEU A 78 -4.45 -9.57 -11.03
N PHE A 79 -3.97 -8.97 -9.94
CA PHE A 79 -3.31 -9.69 -8.85
C PHE A 79 -4.24 -10.77 -8.25
N GLU A 80 -5.50 -10.46 -7.99
CA GLU A 80 -6.47 -11.40 -7.42
C GLU A 80 -6.80 -12.59 -8.35
N GLU A 81 -6.56 -12.45 -9.66
CA GLU A 81 -6.72 -13.56 -10.63
C GLU A 81 -5.62 -14.62 -10.49
N ASP A 82 -4.42 -14.24 -10.04
CA ASP A 82 -3.28 -15.13 -9.90
C ASP A 82 -2.32 -14.63 -8.79
N PRO A 83 -2.73 -14.73 -7.52
CA PRO A 83 -1.97 -14.17 -6.41
C PRO A 83 -0.67 -14.92 -6.11
N ASP A 84 -0.53 -16.15 -6.59
CA ASP A 84 0.67 -16.97 -6.35
C ASP A 84 1.86 -16.53 -7.23
N HIS A 85 1.60 -15.93 -8.40
CA HIS A 85 2.62 -15.50 -9.35
C HIS A 85 2.70 -13.99 -9.53
N ARG A 86 1.82 -13.23 -8.88
CA ARG A 86 1.76 -11.78 -9.02
C ARG A 86 1.99 -11.06 -7.69
N ALA A 87 2.65 -9.93 -7.75
CA ALA A 87 2.86 -9.05 -6.59
C ALA A 87 2.66 -7.58 -6.97
N ILE A 88 2.26 -6.74 -6.01
CA ILE A 88 2.11 -5.29 -6.21
C ILE A 88 2.93 -4.57 -5.14
N VAL A 89 3.76 -3.62 -5.58
CA VAL A 89 4.45 -2.68 -4.70
C VAL A 89 4.05 -1.26 -5.09
N ALA A 90 3.55 -0.50 -4.12
CA ALA A 90 3.16 0.90 -4.31
C ALA A 90 4.18 1.86 -3.69
N GLY A 91 4.15 3.11 -4.14
CA GLY A 91 5.15 4.12 -3.75
C GLY A 91 6.32 4.15 -4.72
N LEU A 92 6.02 3.94 -6.01
CA LEU A 92 6.98 3.91 -7.11
C LEU A 92 8.04 5.01 -7.00
N SER A 93 9.28 4.59 -6.98
CA SER A 93 10.45 5.45 -6.94
C SER A 93 11.57 4.89 -7.82
N LEU A 94 12.50 5.75 -8.24
CA LEU A 94 13.62 5.30 -9.08
C LEU A 94 14.52 4.30 -8.36
N PRO A 95 14.90 4.47 -7.08
CA PRO A 95 15.61 3.44 -6.33
C PRO A 95 14.87 2.08 -6.31
N MET A 96 13.56 2.07 -6.11
CA MET A 96 12.74 0.87 -6.17
C MET A 96 12.84 0.17 -7.53
N LEU A 97 12.72 0.92 -8.62
CA LEU A 97 12.78 0.39 -9.98
C LEU A 97 14.16 -0.20 -10.31
N ILE A 98 15.22 0.49 -9.95
CA ILE A 98 16.59 0.01 -10.17
C ILE A 98 16.86 -1.27 -9.39
N GLU A 99 16.43 -1.34 -8.13
CA GLU A 99 16.55 -2.55 -7.33
C GLU A 99 15.72 -3.71 -7.90
N ALA A 100 14.52 -3.43 -8.44
CA ALA A 100 13.72 -4.45 -9.11
C ALA A 100 14.44 -5.01 -10.36
N TYR A 101 15.09 -4.15 -11.14
CA TYR A 101 15.90 -4.59 -12.28
C TYR A 101 17.09 -5.46 -11.84
N ALA A 102 17.80 -5.07 -10.78
CA ALA A 102 18.93 -5.83 -10.25
C ALA A 102 18.48 -7.19 -9.67
N SER A 103 17.40 -7.21 -8.90
CA SER A 103 16.88 -8.41 -8.26
C SER A 103 16.47 -9.51 -9.24
N ARG A 104 16.03 -9.14 -10.45
CA ARG A 104 15.64 -10.11 -11.52
C ARG A 104 16.77 -11.01 -12.02
N PHE A 105 18.04 -10.67 -11.75
CA PHE A 105 19.17 -11.53 -12.11
C PHE A 105 19.37 -12.73 -11.16
N SER A 106 18.84 -12.64 -9.95
CA SER A 106 19.03 -13.64 -8.91
C SER A 106 17.76 -14.23 -8.33
N MET A 107 16.62 -13.56 -8.54
CA MET A 107 15.31 -13.95 -8.02
C MET A 107 14.37 -14.35 -9.16
N ASN A 108 13.59 -15.38 -8.94
CA ASN A 108 12.76 -15.98 -9.99
C ASN A 108 11.26 -15.72 -9.81
N THR A 109 10.82 -15.23 -8.64
CA THR A 109 9.41 -14.96 -8.36
C THR A 109 9.14 -13.48 -8.10
N SER A 110 7.95 -13.05 -8.44
CA SER A 110 7.46 -11.69 -8.19
C SER A 110 7.46 -11.34 -6.69
N HIS A 111 7.14 -12.32 -5.85
CA HIS A 111 7.11 -12.19 -4.39
C HIS A 111 8.51 -11.98 -3.77
N GLU A 112 9.52 -12.71 -4.25
CA GLU A 112 10.89 -12.51 -3.80
C GLU A 112 11.38 -11.10 -4.10
N ILE A 113 11.14 -10.63 -5.34
CA ILE A 113 11.54 -9.29 -5.75
C ILE A 113 10.76 -8.23 -4.96
N ALA A 114 9.44 -8.37 -4.82
CA ALA A 114 8.62 -7.42 -4.06
C ALA A 114 9.13 -7.25 -2.61
N LYS A 115 9.50 -8.36 -1.97
CA LYS A 115 10.08 -8.36 -0.61
C LYS A 115 11.45 -7.68 -0.57
N ALA A 116 12.28 -7.89 -1.59
CA ALA A 116 13.63 -7.34 -1.63
C ALA A 116 13.65 -5.83 -1.86
N ILE A 117 12.78 -5.32 -2.74
CA ILE A 117 12.80 -3.90 -3.13
C ILE A 117 12.16 -2.94 -2.13
N ALA A 118 11.27 -3.42 -1.26
CA ALA A 118 10.55 -2.56 -0.32
C ALA A 118 11.49 -1.81 0.66
N PRO A 119 12.50 -2.44 1.28
CA PRO A 119 13.48 -1.72 2.10
C PRO A 119 14.24 -0.65 1.33
N THR A 120 14.77 -0.98 0.13
CA THR A 120 15.51 -0.05 -0.72
C THR A 120 14.68 1.18 -1.10
N ALA A 121 13.39 0.98 -1.37
CA ALA A 121 12.48 2.08 -1.67
C ALA A 121 12.31 3.04 -0.48
N ILE A 122 12.21 2.50 0.73
CA ILE A 122 12.09 3.29 1.97
C ILE A 122 13.39 4.03 2.26
N GLU A 123 14.52 3.35 2.15
CA GLU A 123 15.85 3.93 2.36
C GLU A 123 16.25 4.95 1.30
N GLY A 124 15.60 4.91 0.14
CA GLY A 124 15.78 5.87 -0.95
C GLY A 124 15.32 7.28 -0.62
N VAL A 125 14.51 7.47 0.42
CA VAL A 125 14.08 8.79 0.90
C VAL A 125 15.17 9.37 1.81
N LYS A 126 15.88 10.39 1.33
CA LYS A 126 16.96 11.06 2.05
C LYS A 126 16.70 12.56 2.15
N ILE A 127 17.09 13.18 3.24
CA ILE A 127 16.88 14.61 3.53
C ILE A 127 18.21 15.32 3.73
N ARG A 128 18.31 16.53 3.20
CA ARG A 128 19.42 17.46 3.49
C ARG A 128 18.85 18.77 4.07
N PRO A 129 19.45 19.37 5.08
CA PRO A 129 20.61 18.87 5.85
C PRO A 129 20.27 17.62 6.66
N GLU A 130 21.27 16.83 6.98
CA GLU A 130 21.12 15.54 7.70
C GLU A 130 20.42 15.66 9.06
N SER A 131 20.48 16.83 9.68
CA SER A 131 19.79 17.14 10.93
C SER A 131 18.25 17.03 10.84
N LEU A 132 17.70 17.02 9.63
CA LEU A 132 16.26 16.85 9.38
C LEU A 132 15.88 15.39 9.09
N GLN A 133 16.87 14.49 8.98
CA GLN A 133 16.60 13.08 8.78
C GLN A 133 15.85 12.54 10.00
N PRO A 134 14.74 11.82 9.82
CA PRO A 134 14.08 11.17 10.94
C PRO A 134 15.07 10.24 11.65
N GLU A 135 15.11 10.29 12.97
CA GLU A 135 15.88 9.30 13.73
C GLU A 135 15.37 7.91 13.38
N GLU A 136 16.27 7.06 12.89
CA GLU A 136 15.95 5.64 12.72
C GLU A 136 15.57 5.13 14.12
N LYS A 137 14.30 4.80 14.30
CA LYS A 137 13.92 3.96 15.42
C LYS A 137 14.65 2.65 15.20
N LYS A 138 15.79 2.46 15.87
CA LYS A 138 16.36 1.14 16.06
C LYS A 138 15.23 0.30 16.67
N GLU A 139 14.60 -0.51 15.86
CA GLU A 139 13.87 -1.64 16.40
C GLU A 139 14.93 -2.43 17.16
N GLU A 140 14.91 -2.31 18.48
CA GLU A 140 15.55 -3.29 19.33
C GLU A 140 15.03 -4.62 18.84
N LYS A 141 15.91 -5.39 18.21
CA LYS A 141 15.65 -6.81 17.98
C LYS A 141 15.30 -7.37 19.34
N ALA A 142 14.03 -7.55 19.59
CA ALA A 142 13.56 -8.34 20.69
C ALA A 142 14.06 -9.76 20.43
N GLU A 143 15.25 -10.05 20.92
CA GLU A 143 15.65 -11.42 21.21
C GLU A 143 14.69 -11.96 22.26
N SER A 144 14.21 -13.10 21.97
CA SER A 144 13.33 -13.98 22.73
C SER A 144 11.87 -13.96 22.27
N ALA A 145 11.58 -14.98 21.49
CA ALA A 145 10.26 -15.56 21.42
C ALA A 145 9.81 -15.96 22.84
N ALA A 146 9.08 -15.07 23.50
CA ALA A 146 8.20 -15.49 24.56
C ALA A 146 6.94 -16.10 23.92
N PRO A 147 6.40 -17.19 24.41
CA PRO A 147 5.23 -17.82 23.83
C PRO A 147 4.07 -16.82 23.83
N VAL A 148 3.37 -16.76 22.69
CA VAL A 148 2.12 -16.00 22.56
C VAL A 148 1.19 -16.49 23.68
N SER A 149 1.10 -15.74 24.77
CA SER A 149 0.05 -15.98 25.75
C SER A 149 -1.26 -15.68 25.03
N ASN A 150 -2.11 -16.69 24.88
CA ASN A 150 -3.53 -16.47 24.60
C ASN A 150 -3.98 -15.39 25.58
N GLY A 151 -4.32 -14.20 25.04
CA GLY A 151 -4.63 -13.03 25.83
C GLY A 151 -5.82 -13.30 26.75
N ALA A 152 -5.52 -13.84 27.91
CA ALA A 152 -6.47 -13.87 29.00
C ALA A 152 -6.66 -12.42 29.44
N ILE A 153 -7.86 -11.92 29.29
CA ILE A 153 -8.28 -10.61 29.81
C ILE A 153 -7.99 -10.65 31.31
N PRO A 154 -7.22 -9.70 31.88
CA PRO A 154 -6.92 -9.69 33.31
C PRO A 154 -8.21 -9.78 34.15
N GLU A 155 -8.20 -10.61 35.20
CA GLU A 155 -9.32 -10.70 36.14
C GLU A 155 -9.64 -9.31 36.69
N GLY A 156 -10.92 -8.90 36.60
CA GLY A 156 -11.37 -7.57 37.01
C GLY A 156 -11.51 -6.56 35.86
N THR A 157 -11.17 -6.91 34.63
CA THR A 157 -11.41 -6.02 33.47
C THR A 157 -12.92 -5.98 33.17
N VAL A 158 -13.54 -4.81 33.36
CA VAL A 158 -14.94 -4.57 32.98
C VAL A 158 -15.04 -4.48 31.46
N ILE A 159 -15.50 -5.57 30.83
CA ILE A 159 -15.76 -5.59 29.38
C ILE A 159 -17.16 -5.05 29.14
N GLY A 160 -17.28 -3.73 29.08
CA GLY A 160 -18.50 -3.04 28.71
C GLY A 160 -19.69 -3.28 29.64
N ASP A 161 -20.68 -2.42 29.54
CA ASP A 161 -21.95 -2.50 30.29
C ASP A 161 -23.06 -3.25 29.53
N GLY A 162 -22.71 -3.93 28.45
CA GLY A 162 -23.64 -4.64 27.56
C GLY A 162 -24.50 -3.73 26.67
N LYS A 163 -24.31 -2.40 26.72
CA LYS A 163 -25.10 -1.43 25.95
C LYS A 163 -24.48 -1.07 24.62
N ILE A 164 -23.16 -1.28 24.45
CA ILE A 164 -22.44 -1.01 23.20
C ILE A 164 -22.30 -2.29 22.40
N LYS A 165 -22.84 -2.30 21.18
CA LYS A 165 -22.66 -3.37 20.22
C LYS A 165 -21.55 -3.03 19.26
N PHE A 166 -20.41 -3.73 19.33
CA PHE A 166 -19.34 -3.61 18.34
C PHE A 166 -19.71 -4.38 17.08
N VAL A 167 -19.95 -3.67 15.98
CA VAL A 167 -20.30 -4.28 14.69
C VAL A 167 -19.06 -4.56 13.83
N LEU A 168 -17.96 -3.83 14.09
CA LEU A 168 -16.65 -4.02 13.47
C LEU A 168 -15.57 -3.50 14.40
N ALA A 169 -14.49 -4.28 14.59
CA ALA A 169 -13.26 -3.83 15.21
C ALA A 169 -12.11 -4.05 14.20
N ARG A 170 -11.27 -3.03 14.02
CA ARG A 170 -10.20 -3.04 13.02
C ARG A 170 -8.98 -2.29 13.50
N VAL A 171 -7.79 -2.83 13.20
CA VAL A 171 -6.52 -2.12 13.34
C VAL A 171 -6.13 -1.55 11.98
N ASP A 172 -6.04 -0.21 11.89
CA ASP A 172 -5.66 0.47 10.65
C ASP A 172 -4.82 1.71 10.98
N THR A 173 -3.61 1.77 10.46
CA THR A 173 -2.67 2.89 10.71
C THR A 173 -3.15 4.20 10.11
N ARG A 174 -4.04 4.16 9.12
CA ARG A 174 -4.64 5.34 8.48
C ARG A 174 -5.82 5.90 9.25
N LEU A 175 -6.28 5.19 10.30
CA LEU A 175 -7.44 5.54 11.14
C LEU A 175 -8.74 5.66 10.31
N LEU A 176 -9.40 6.82 10.34
CA LEU A 176 -10.60 7.08 9.53
C LEU A 176 -10.18 7.65 8.17
N HIS A 177 -10.47 6.91 7.11
CA HIS A 177 -10.15 7.27 5.73
C HIS A 177 -11.30 6.90 4.78
N GLY A 178 -11.17 7.23 3.49
CA GLY A 178 -12.23 7.09 2.49
C GLY A 178 -12.92 5.72 2.47
N GLN A 179 -12.19 4.60 2.53
CA GLN A 179 -12.79 3.26 2.55
C GLN A 179 -13.62 3.01 3.82
N VAL A 180 -13.16 3.50 4.97
CA VAL A 180 -13.93 3.39 6.23
C VAL A 180 -15.21 4.21 6.12
N ALA A 181 -15.10 5.46 5.64
CA ALA A 181 -16.22 6.37 5.51
C ALA A 181 -17.25 5.90 4.47
N THR A 182 -16.84 5.23 3.41
CA THR A 182 -17.74 4.84 2.31
C THR A 182 -18.15 3.37 2.36
N SER A 183 -17.19 2.46 2.26
CA SER A 183 -17.46 1.02 2.09
C SER A 183 -17.85 0.33 3.40
N TRP A 184 -16.98 0.47 4.42
CA TRP A 184 -17.20 -0.23 5.69
C TRP A 184 -18.40 0.31 6.47
N THR A 185 -18.57 1.63 6.47
CA THR A 185 -19.73 2.25 7.14
C THR A 185 -21.04 1.83 6.49
N LYS A 186 -21.10 1.74 5.16
CA LYS A 186 -22.28 1.23 4.45
C LYS A 186 -22.57 -0.25 4.74
N ALA A 187 -21.51 -1.07 4.79
CA ALA A 187 -21.64 -2.51 5.02
C ALA A 187 -22.07 -2.84 6.45
N THR A 188 -21.61 -2.09 7.45
CA THR A 188 -21.84 -2.38 8.87
C THR A 188 -22.90 -1.50 9.53
N ASN A 189 -23.29 -0.41 8.86
CA ASN A 189 -24.30 0.56 9.30
C ASN A 189 -24.17 0.98 10.79
N PRO A 190 -22.99 1.47 11.22
CA PRO A 190 -22.76 1.87 12.59
C PRO A 190 -23.39 3.25 12.86
N ASN A 191 -23.73 3.54 14.09
CA ASN A 191 -24.12 4.89 14.52
C ASN A 191 -22.94 5.71 15.04
N ARG A 192 -21.80 5.07 15.35
CA ARG A 192 -20.57 5.71 15.82
C ARG A 192 -19.34 5.00 15.29
N ILE A 193 -18.29 5.77 15.05
CA ILE A 193 -16.92 5.31 14.77
C ILE A 193 -16.06 5.79 15.93
N ILE A 194 -15.36 4.87 16.59
CA ILE A 194 -14.42 5.18 17.66
C ILE A 194 -13.01 5.01 17.11
N VAL A 195 -12.21 6.07 17.14
CA VAL A 195 -10.81 6.07 16.71
C VAL A 195 -9.92 6.12 17.94
N VAL A 196 -9.12 5.08 18.15
CA VAL A 196 -8.21 4.99 19.29
C VAL A 196 -6.78 5.25 18.82
N SER A 197 -6.19 6.37 19.22
CA SER A 197 -4.82 6.73 18.89
C SER A 197 -4.26 7.77 19.85
N ASP A 198 -3.18 7.47 20.56
CA ASP A 198 -2.52 8.41 21.46
C ASP A 198 -2.03 9.69 20.77
N LYS A 199 -1.62 9.58 19.50
CA LYS A 199 -1.18 10.72 18.70
C LYS A 199 -2.33 11.67 18.35
N VAL A 200 -3.47 11.11 17.97
CA VAL A 200 -4.67 11.89 17.64
C VAL A 200 -5.31 12.46 18.89
N ALA A 201 -5.31 11.74 20.01
CA ALA A 201 -5.85 12.20 21.28
C ALA A 201 -5.19 13.50 21.80
N LYS A 202 -3.98 13.81 21.33
CA LYS A 202 -3.20 15.02 21.70
C LYS A 202 -3.16 16.08 20.58
N ASP A 203 -3.85 15.87 19.46
CA ASP A 203 -3.80 16.74 18.28
C ASP A 203 -5.23 17.18 17.90
N ASP A 204 -5.59 18.38 18.35
CA ASP A 204 -6.94 18.92 18.14
C ASP A 204 -7.28 19.18 16.66
N LEU A 205 -6.28 19.44 15.83
CA LEU A 205 -6.49 19.59 14.39
C LEU A 205 -6.87 18.25 13.75
N ARG A 206 -6.14 17.19 14.09
CA ARG A 206 -6.43 15.84 13.58
C ARG A 206 -7.76 15.31 14.10
N LYS A 207 -8.14 15.58 15.34
CA LYS A 207 -9.47 15.24 15.86
C LYS A 207 -10.58 15.84 14.99
N LYS A 208 -10.49 17.15 14.73
CA LYS A 208 -11.47 17.86 13.88
C LYS A 208 -11.54 17.29 12.46
N LEU A 209 -10.40 16.96 11.85
CA LEU A 209 -10.36 16.35 10.53
C LEU A 209 -11.03 14.97 10.51
N ILE A 210 -10.82 14.15 11.53
CA ILE A 210 -11.45 12.85 11.67
C ILE A 210 -12.96 12.99 11.88
N GLU A 211 -13.40 13.92 12.71
CA GLU A 211 -14.82 14.22 12.92
C GLU A 211 -15.52 14.66 11.62
N GLN A 212 -14.84 15.52 10.83
CA GLN A 212 -15.34 15.99 9.54
C GLN A 212 -15.35 14.88 8.46
N ALA A 213 -14.43 13.91 8.54
CA ALA A 213 -14.38 12.78 7.61
C ALA A 213 -15.46 11.73 7.87
N ALA A 214 -16.20 11.83 8.96
CA ALA A 214 -17.29 10.91 9.28
C ALA A 214 -18.46 11.06 8.28
N PRO A 215 -19.07 9.95 7.83
CA PRO A 215 -20.22 9.99 6.93
C PRO A 215 -21.42 10.64 7.59
N THR A 216 -22.31 11.20 6.77
CA THR A 216 -23.59 11.79 7.24
C THR A 216 -24.38 10.78 8.08
N GLY A 217 -24.78 11.17 9.28
CA GLY A 217 -25.53 10.33 10.21
C GLY A 217 -24.68 9.47 11.15
N VAL A 218 -23.36 9.46 10.99
CA VAL A 218 -22.42 8.72 11.85
C VAL A 218 -21.51 9.69 12.60
N ARG A 219 -21.34 9.49 13.89
CA ARG A 219 -20.45 10.34 14.72
C ARG A 219 -19.09 9.66 14.87
N ALA A 220 -18.00 10.40 14.64
CA ALA A 220 -16.64 9.95 14.97
C ALA A 220 -16.23 10.50 16.35
N HIS A 221 -15.45 9.70 17.10
CA HIS A 221 -14.94 10.03 18.44
C HIS A 221 -13.48 9.59 18.55
#